data_d12d0882369c1abf8d0ff5a4d6289e62
#
_entry.id   d12d0882369c1abf8d0ff5a4d6289e62
#
_cell.length_a   1.000
_cell.length_b   1.000
_cell.length_c   1.000
_cell.angle_alpha   90.00
_cell.angle_beta   90.00
_cell.angle_gamma   90.00
#
_symmetry.space_group_name_H-M   'P 1'
#
loop_
_entity.id
_entity.type
_entity.pdbx_description
1 polymer ?
#
loop_
_entity_poly.entity_id
_entity_poly.type
_entity_poly.pdbx_seq_one_letter_code
_entity_poly.pdbx_strand_id
1 'polypeptide(L)'
;KANYADVKGAPGKLWEDIKGVAQGQVYNWPKSTYIAEPPFFEDFAMQPKAAATGIANARALGVFGDSITTDHISPAGSIKESSPAGKWLQQSGVLKADFNSYGSRRGNHEIMMRGTFANVRIKNLMIPAKADGSRVEGGITIHQPSGEQMSIYDAAMKYIHDGVPTKIGRAHV
;
A
#
# COMPACT_ATOMS: atom_id res chain seq x y z
N LYS A 1 38.85 12.98 -8.19
CA LYS A 1 38.58 13.71 -9.44
C LYS A 1 38.55 12.78 -10.67
N ALA A 2 39.47 11.79 -10.79
CA ALA A 2 39.47 10.83 -11.91
C ALA A 2 38.14 10.06 -12.03
N ASN A 3 37.61 9.49 -10.95
CA ASN A 3 36.36 8.71 -10.95
C ASN A 3 35.14 9.51 -11.41
N TYR A 4 35.13 10.83 -11.17
CA TYR A 4 34.02 11.68 -11.66
C TYR A 4 34.15 12.03 -13.16
N ALA A 5 35.34 11.99 -13.71
CA ALA A 5 35.53 12.17 -15.17
C ALA A 5 35.05 10.93 -15.93
N ASP A 6 35.29 9.73 -15.38
CA ASP A 6 34.87 8.47 -15.97
C ASP A 6 33.36 8.31 -15.99
N VAL A 7 32.65 8.77 -14.94
CA VAL A 7 31.18 8.77 -14.88
C VAL A 7 30.53 9.59 -16.00
N LYS A 8 31.17 10.66 -16.46
CA LYS A 8 30.64 11.48 -17.55
C LYS A 8 30.86 10.87 -18.94
N GLY A 9 31.92 10.07 -19.08
CA GLY A 9 32.33 9.52 -20.38
C GLY A 9 31.80 8.13 -20.72
N ALA A 10 31.42 7.37 -19.71
CA ALA A 10 30.97 5.98 -19.89
C ALA A 10 29.87 5.63 -18.87
N PRO A 11 28.61 5.96 -19.16
CA PRO A 11 27.49 5.68 -18.23
C PRO A 11 27.24 4.19 -17.98
N GLY A 12 27.89 3.32 -18.78
CA GLY A 12 27.80 1.89 -18.65
C GLY A 12 26.66 1.25 -19.48
N LYS A 13 26.82 -0.03 -19.73
CA LYS A 13 25.95 -0.80 -20.64
C LYS A 13 24.47 -0.75 -20.24
N LEU A 14 24.16 -0.77 -18.94
CA LEU A 14 22.78 -0.71 -18.47
C LEU A 14 22.10 0.62 -18.82
N TRP A 15 22.86 1.70 -18.89
CA TRP A 15 22.34 2.99 -19.34
C TRP A 15 22.18 3.06 -20.86
N GLU A 16 23.12 2.49 -21.59
CA GLU A 16 23.09 2.41 -23.05
C GLU A 16 21.96 1.49 -23.57
N ASP A 17 21.63 0.46 -22.80
CA ASP A 17 20.56 -0.48 -23.10
C ASP A 17 19.15 0.12 -22.87
N ILE A 18 19.03 1.28 -22.24
CA ILE A 18 17.74 1.98 -22.08
C ILE A 18 17.26 2.44 -23.47
N LYS A 19 16.47 1.60 -24.10
CA LYS A 19 15.81 1.88 -25.38
C LYS A 19 14.38 2.32 -25.08
N GLY A 20 14.10 3.57 -25.28
CA GLY A 20 12.73 4.05 -25.19
C GLY A 20 12.68 5.53 -24.87
N VAL A 21 12.64 6.32 -25.89
CA VAL A 21 12.15 7.69 -25.78
C VAL A 21 10.64 7.61 -25.92
N ALA A 22 9.92 8.07 -24.91
CA ALA A 22 8.49 8.26 -25.04
C ALA A 22 8.21 9.14 -26.26
N GLN A 23 7.50 8.58 -27.22
CA GLN A 23 7.08 9.32 -28.41
C GLN A 23 5.67 9.86 -28.17
N GLY A 24 5.50 11.18 -28.38
CA GLY A 24 4.22 11.84 -28.20
C GLY A 24 4.07 12.58 -26.89
N GLN A 25 2.90 13.19 -26.68
CA GLN A 25 2.57 13.96 -25.48
C GLN A 25 2.02 13.12 -24.32
N VAL A 26 1.62 11.88 -24.59
CA VAL A 26 1.02 10.98 -23.63
C VAL A 26 1.94 9.78 -23.42
N TYR A 27 2.31 9.52 -22.17
CA TYR A 27 3.11 8.36 -21.82
C TYR A 27 2.24 7.09 -21.86
N ASN A 28 2.71 6.09 -22.59
CA ASN A 28 2.07 4.79 -22.62
C ASN A 28 2.65 3.90 -21.53
N TRP A 29 1.88 3.64 -20.48
CA TRP A 29 2.30 2.87 -19.31
C TRP A 29 2.47 1.39 -19.63
N PRO A 30 3.69 0.84 -19.64
CA PRO A 30 3.88 -0.60 -19.82
C PRO A 30 3.44 -1.36 -18.57
N LYS A 31 3.00 -2.60 -18.75
CA LYS A 31 2.73 -3.49 -17.61
C LYS A 31 4.01 -3.72 -16.80
N SER A 32 3.99 -3.38 -15.54
CA SER A 32 5.12 -3.54 -14.63
C SER A 32 4.62 -3.83 -13.21
N THR A 33 5.35 -4.68 -12.49
CA THR A 33 5.11 -4.90 -11.05
C THR A 33 5.90 -3.94 -10.16
N TYR A 34 6.69 -3.02 -10.74
CA TYR A 34 7.45 -1.99 -10.02
C TYR A 34 6.82 -0.61 -10.10
N ILE A 35 6.30 -0.24 -11.28
CA ILE A 35 5.69 1.06 -11.53
C ILE A 35 4.35 0.82 -12.19
N ALA A 36 3.29 1.35 -11.62
CA ALA A 36 1.95 1.30 -12.17
C ALA A 36 1.40 2.71 -12.35
N GLU A 37 0.55 2.88 -13.35
CA GLU A 37 -0.18 4.13 -13.54
C GLU A 37 -1.01 4.41 -12.29
N PRO A 38 -0.84 5.57 -11.64
CA PRO A 38 -1.58 5.86 -10.42
C PRO A 38 -3.05 6.18 -10.71
N PRO A 39 -4.00 5.73 -9.87
CA PRO A 39 -5.43 5.89 -10.11
C PRO A 39 -5.97 7.30 -9.82
N PHE A 40 -5.09 8.27 -9.49
CA PHE A 40 -5.51 9.58 -9.00
C PHE A 40 -6.30 10.41 -10.01
N PHE A 41 -6.11 10.12 -11.29
CA PHE A 41 -6.76 10.83 -12.39
C PHE A 41 -7.80 9.97 -13.12
N GLU A 42 -8.12 8.80 -12.62
CA GLU A 42 -9.25 8.02 -13.11
C GLU A 42 -10.53 8.85 -12.96
N ASP A 43 -11.34 8.92 -14.01
CA ASP A 43 -12.56 9.74 -14.07
C ASP A 43 -12.34 11.24 -13.79
N PHE A 44 -11.12 11.73 -14.02
CA PHE A 44 -10.85 13.16 -13.88
C PHE A 44 -11.70 13.97 -14.88
N ALA A 45 -12.39 14.96 -14.37
CA ALA A 45 -13.26 15.83 -15.17
C ALA A 45 -12.99 17.30 -14.86
N MET A 46 -13.18 18.16 -15.87
CA MET A 46 -13.06 19.62 -15.70
C MET A 46 -14.12 20.21 -14.76
N GLN A 47 -15.25 19.53 -14.62
CA GLN A 47 -16.29 19.90 -13.67
C GLN A 47 -16.08 19.11 -12.35
N PRO A 48 -15.98 19.79 -11.20
CA PRO A 48 -15.89 19.11 -9.91
C PRO A 48 -17.10 18.22 -9.68
N LYS A 49 -16.88 17.01 -9.16
CA LYS A 49 -17.98 16.17 -8.66
C LYS A 49 -18.66 16.89 -7.49
N ALA A 50 -19.97 16.76 -7.38
CA ALA A 50 -20.72 17.31 -6.25
C ALA A 50 -20.12 16.82 -4.94
N ALA A 51 -19.90 17.72 -3.99
CA ALA A 51 -19.37 17.34 -2.68
C ALA A 51 -20.36 16.40 -1.98
N ALA A 52 -19.84 15.31 -1.42
CA ALA A 52 -20.65 14.45 -0.59
C ALA A 52 -21.12 15.22 0.66
N THR A 53 -22.41 15.15 0.95
CA THR A 53 -23.04 15.86 2.08
C THR A 53 -22.68 15.31 3.46
N GLY A 54 -21.83 14.29 3.50
CA GLY A 54 -21.35 13.65 4.73
C GLY A 54 -21.02 12.18 4.53
N ILE A 55 -20.55 11.55 5.59
CA ILE A 55 -20.27 10.10 5.63
C ILE A 55 -21.28 9.46 6.56
N ALA A 56 -22.21 8.68 6.00
CA ALA A 56 -23.21 7.94 6.76
C ALA A 56 -22.84 6.45 6.85
N ASN A 57 -23.20 5.79 7.97
CA ASN A 57 -23.06 4.35 8.17
C ASN A 57 -21.63 3.80 8.02
N ALA A 58 -20.61 4.63 8.17
CA ALA A 58 -19.24 4.19 8.09
C ALA A 58 -18.87 3.24 9.25
N ARG A 59 -18.07 2.23 8.96
CA ARG A 59 -17.50 1.31 9.94
C ARG A 59 -16.06 1.66 10.26
N ALA A 60 -15.65 1.41 11.51
CA ALA A 60 -14.26 1.55 11.88
C ALA A 60 -13.44 0.41 11.22
N LEU A 61 -12.43 0.77 10.45
CA LEU A 61 -11.47 -0.18 9.88
C LEU A 61 -10.26 -0.37 10.81
N GLY A 62 -9.92 0.64 11.58
CA GLY A 62 -8.85 0.59 12.56
C GLY A 62 -8.96 1.75 13.55
N VAL A 63 -8.61 1.48 14.81
CA VAL A 63 -8.50 2.49 15.86
C VAL A 63 -7.12 2.35 16.48
N PHE A 64 -6.32 3.39 16.38
CA PHE A 64 -4.93 3.38 16.85
C PHE A 64 -4.75 4.38 17.98
N GLY A 65 -3.84 4.05 18.89
CA GLY A 65 -3.44 4.95 19.99
C GLY A 65 -2.44 6.01 19.56
N ASP A 66 -1.77 6.58 20.53
CA ASP A 66 -0.73 7.58 20.34
C ASP A 66 0.51 7.02 19.63
N SER A 67 1.38 7.94 19.23
CA SER A 67 2.68 7.62 18.60
C SER A 67 2.59 6.89 17.26
N ILE A 68 1.47 7.01 16.55
CA ILE A 68 1.34 6.53 15.19
C ILE A 68 1.86 7.60 14.22
N THR A 69 2.82 7.19 13.40
CA THR A 69 3.46 8.02 12.38
C THR A 69 3.24 7.46 10.99
N THR A 70 3.74 8.16 9.99
CA THR A 70 3.72 7.68 8.59
C THR A 70 4.42 6.35 8.40
N ASP A 71 5.42 6.03 9.23
CA ASP A 71 6.13 4.73 9.20
C ASP A 71 5.26 3.54 9.63
N HIS A 72 4.19 3.80 10.36
CA HIS A 72 3.19 2.79 10.71
C HIS A 72 2.12 2.63 9.63
N ILE A 73 1.86 3.70 8.87
CA ILE A 73 0.82 3.74 7.83
C ILE A 73 1.36 3.18 6.53
N SER A 74 2.47 3.73 6.05
CA SER A 74 3.10 3.32 4.79
C SER A 74 3.95 2.06 5.01
N PRO A 75 3.84 1.06 4.13
CA PRO A 75 4.62 -0.17 4.30
C PRO A 75 6.09 0.05 4.03
N ALA A 76 6.94 -0.65 4.80
CA ALA A 76 8.38 -0.67 4.64
C ALA A 76 8.93 -2.09 4.83
N GLY A 77 10.18 -2.29 4.43
CA GLY A 77 10.87 -3.57 4.57
C GLY A 77 10.45 -4.62 3.55
N SER A 78 10.78 -5.88 3.85
CA SER A 78 10.56 -7.01 2.95
C SER A 78 9.08 -7.38 2.84
N ILE A 79 8.68 -7.80 1.64
CA ILE A 79 7.31 -8.28 1.37
C ILE A 79 7.23 -9.76 1.76
N LYS A 80 6.33 -10.08 2.70
CA LYS A 80 6.07 -11.46 3.11
C LYS A 80 5.20 -12.16 2.08
N GLU A 81 5.48 -13.42 1.80
CA GLU A 81 4.72 -14.24 0.84
C GLU A 81 3.25 -14.38 1.19
N SER A 82 2.97 -14.57 2.48
CA SER A 82 1.60 -14.71 3.00
C SER A 82 0.82 -13.40 3.06
N SER A 83 1.49 -12.25 2.87
CA SER A 83 0.82 -10.95 2.89
C SER A 83 -0.03 -10.71 1.64
N PRO A 84 -1.04 -9.83 1.68
CA PRO A 84 -1.79 -9.45 0.49
C PRO A 84 -0.92 -8.99 -0.68
N ALA A 85 0.16 -8.24 -0.41
CA ALA A 85 1.11 -7.81 -1.44
C ALA A 85 1.92 -8.99 -2.01
N GLY A 86 2.34 -9.94 -1.16
CA GLY A 86 3.05 -11.14 -1.60
C GLY A 86 2.18 -12.03 -2.49
N LYS A 87 0.94 -12.24 -2.10
CA LYS A 87 -0.03 -13.00 -2.92
C LYS A 87 -0.27 -12.34 -4.28
N TRP A 88 -0.40 -11.02 -4.31
CA TRP A 88 -0.55 -10.29 -5.57
C TRP A 88 0.67 -10.42 -6.47
N LEU A 89 1.89 -10.37 -5.92
CA LEU A 89 3.12 -10.59 -6.68
C LEU A 89 3.18 -12.00 -7.28
N GLN A 90 2.83 -13.02 -6.49
CA GLN A 90 2.76 -14.41 -6.98
C GLN A 90 1.75 -14.56 -8.11
N GLN A 91 0.56 -13.98 -7.98
CA GLN A 91 -0.46 -13.95 -9.02
C GLN A 91 0.01 -13.22 -10.29
N SER A 92 0.91 -12.25 -10.13
CA SER A 92 1.56 -11.53 -11.24
C SER A 92 2.78 -12.27 -11.81
N GLY A 93 3.05 -13.51 -11.36
CA GLY A 93 4.15 -14.34 -11.87
C GLY A 93 5.52 -13.99 -11.30
N VAL A 94 5.62 -13.17 -10.26
CA VAL A 94 6.90 -12.82 -9.62
C VAL A 94 7.30 -13.90 -8.64
N LEU A 95 8.51 -14.41 -8.76
CA LEU A 95 9.06 -15.40 -7.83
C LEU A 95 9.42 -14.74 -6.49
N LYS A 96 9.38 -15.52 -5.41
CA LYS A 96 9.71 -15.02 -4.06
C LYS A 96 11.10 -14.37 -3.98
N ALA A 97 12.07 -14.91 -4.69
CA ALA A 97 13.43 -14.38 -4.74
C ALA A 97 13.47 -12.93 -5.30
N ASP A 98 12.48 -12.57 -6.14
CA ASP A 98 12.40 -11.29 -6.84
C ASP A 98 11.39 -10.32 -6.20
N PHE A 99 10.83 -10.66 -5.06
CA PHE A 99 9.85 -9.80 -4.38
C PHE A 99 10.43 -8.43 -4.02
N ASN A 100 11.70 -8.41 -3.63
CA ASN A 100 12.35 -7.21 -3.09
C ASN A 100 11.61 -6.63 -1.87
N SER A 101 11.60 -5.32 -1.75
CA SER A 101 10.97 -4.62 -0.64
C SER A 101 9.83 -3.70 -1.10
N TYR A 102 8.99 -3.27 -0.17
CA TYR A 102 8.01 -2.22 -0.42
C TYR A 102 8.66 -0.94 -0.96
N GLY A 103 9.83 -0.57 -0.43
CA GLY A 103 10.56 0.60 -0.89
C GLY A 103 10.96 0.53 -2.37
N SER A 104 11.40 -0.64 -2.84
CA SER A 104 11.76 -0.87 -4.26
C SER A 104 10.53 -0.78 -5.18
N ARG A 105 9.33 -1.06 -4.66
CA ARG A 105 8.07 -1.09 -5.41
C ARG A 105 7.13 0.07 -5.07
N ARG A 106 7.65 1.11 -4.43
CA ARG A 106 6.84 2.27 -3.99
C ARG A 106 6.14 3.01 -5.13
N GLY A 107 6.60 2.85 -6.36
CA GLY A 107 5.94 3.38 -7.57
C GLY A 107 4.76 2.54 -8.05
N ASN A 108 4.40 1.47 -7.34
CA ASN A 108 3.25 0.64 -7.66
C ASN A 108 2.23 0.68 -6.52
N HIS A 109 1.13 1.40 -6.74
CA HIS A 109 0.05 1.55 -5.74
C HIS A 109 -0.60 0.22 -5.37
N GLU A 110 -0.65 -0.75 -6.29
CA GLU A 110 -1.19 -2.09 -6.02
C GLU A 110 -0.42 -2.82 -4.91
N ILE A 111 0.89 -2.63 -4.87
CA ILE A 111 1.74 -3.17 -3.80
C ILE A 111 1.60 -2.35 -2.52
N MET A 112 1.65 -1.02 -2.65
CA MET A 112 1.67 -0.14 -1.49
C MET A 112 0.37 -0.17 -0.71
N MET A 113 -0.79 -0.16 -1.37
CA MET A 113 -2.07 -0.22 -0.68
C MET A 113 -2.29 -1.56 0.03
N ARG A 114 -1.75 -2.67 -0.50
CA ARG A 114 -1.81 -3.99 0.14
C ARG A 114 -0.93 -4.11 1.38
N GLY A 115 0.01 -3.19 1.55
CA GLY A 115 0.87 -3.08 2.72
C GLY A 115 0.50 -1.93 3.68
N THR A 116 -0.51 -1.13 3.36
CA THR A 116 -0.93 -0.04 4.23
C THR A 116 -1.37 -0.58 5.59
N PHE A 117 -0.85 0.00 6.68
CA PHE A 117 -1.00 -0.46 8.06
C PHE A 117 -0.47 -1.87 8.35
N ALA A 118 0.33 -2.46 7.48
CA ALA A 118 0.92 -3.79 7.70
C ALA A 118 2.19 -3.77 8.59
N ASN A 119 2.47 -2.66 9.26
CA ASN A 119 3.59 -2.56 10.20
C ASN A 119 3.45 -3.62 11.30
N VAL A 120 4.54 -4.34 11.58
CA VAL A 120 4.54 -5.47 12.53
C VAL A 120 4.35 -5.07 13.99
N ARG A 121 4.54 -3.80 14.33
CA ARG A 121 4.41 -3.26 15.69
C ARG A 121 3.15 -2.45 15.91
N ILE A 122 2.37 -2.21 14.87
CA ILE A 122 1.11 -1.45 15.00
C ILE A 122 0.12 -2.22 15.87
N LYS A 123 -0.60 -1.49 16.71
CA LYS A 123 -1.60 -2.07 17.62
C LYS A 123 -2.95 -1.49 17.31
N ASN A 124 -3.84 -2.30 16.77
CA ASN A 124 -5.21 -1.90 16.53
C ASN A 124 -6.04 -2.14 17.79
N LEU A 125 -6.57 -1.07 18.37
CA LEU A 125 -7.34 -1.12 19.61
C LEU A 125 -8.69 -1.82 19.45
N MET A 126 -9.13 -2.08 18.23
CA MET A 126 -10.31 -2.90 17.96
C MET A 126 -10.07 -4.38 18.25
N ILE A 127 -8.80 -4.82 18.29
CA ILE A 127 -8.47 -6.20 18.65
C ILE A 127 -8.43 -6.32 20.16
N PRO A 128 -9.16 -7.29 20.76
CA PRO A 128 -9.11 -7.53 22.19
C PRO A 128 -7.68 -7.76 22.69
N ALA A 129 -7.39 -7.30 23.90
CA ALA A 129 -6.12 -7.61 24.54
C ALA A 129 -6.01 -9.12 24.81
N LYS A 130 -4.80 -9.61 24.87
CA LYS A 130 -4.52 -10.99 25.29
C LYS A 130 -4.84 -11.19 26.78
N ALA A 131 -4.86 -12.45 27.23
CA ALA A 131 -5.14 -12.79 28.62
C ALA A 131 -4.16 -12.16 29.63
N ASP A 132 -2.92 -11.88 29.20
CA ASP A 132 -1.89 -11.20 29.99
C ASP A 132 -2.00 -9.68 29.95
N GLY A 133 -3.04 -9.14 29.34
CA GLY A 133 -3.26 -7.69 29.16
C GLY A 133 -2.46 -7.04 28.03
N SER A 134 -1.56 -7.78 27.38
CA SER A 134 -0.78 -7.24 26.26
C SER A 134 -1.65 -7.03 25.02
N ARG A 135 -1.31 -6.01 24.22
CA ARG A 135 -1.98 -5.74 22.95
C ARG A 135 -1.44 -6.64 21.83
N VAL A 136 -2.32 -7.04 20.95
CA VAL A 136 -1.94 -7.76 19.74
C VAL A 136 -1.28 -6.79 18.77
N GLU A 137 -0.13 -7.20 18.23
CA GLU A 137 0.64 -6.43 17.25
C GLU A 137 0.42 -6.94 15.84
N GLY A 138 0.60 -6.05 14.87
CA GLY A 138 0.48 -6.34 13.44
C GLY A 138 -0.72 -5.68 12.78
N GLY A 139 -0.69 -5.65 11.46
CA GLY A 139 -1.69 -4.99 10.61
C GLY A 139 -2.98 -5.78 10.44
N ILE A 140 -3.63 -6.11 11.55
CA ILE A 140 -4.88 -6.87 11.58
C ILE A 140 -6.03 -6.05 12.14
N THR A 141 -7.25 -6.42 11.75
CA THR A 141 -8.48 -5.83 12.24
C THR A 141 -9.58 -6.88 12.36
N ILE A 142 -10.73 -6.47 12.88
CA ILE A 142 -11.96 -7.27 12.89
C ILE A 142 -12.90 -6.69 11.83
N HIS A 143 -13.33 -7.52 10.90
CA HIS A 143 -14.44 -7.19 10.01
C HIS A 143 -15.73 -7.29 10.81
N GLN A 144 -16.29 -6.17 11.24
CA GLN A 144 -17.39 -6.12 12.20
C GLN A 144 -18.63 -6.92 11.79
N PRO A 145 -19.08 -6.92 10.51
CA PRO A 145 -20.26 -7.71 10.13
C PRO A 145 -20.08 -9.23 10.30
N SER A 146 -18.87 -9.77 10.04
CA SER A 146 -18.59 -11.20 10.18
C SER A 146 -17.94 -11.61 11.51
N GLY A 147 -17.37 -10.66 12.25
CA GLY A 147 -16.57 -10.93 13.44
C GLY A 147 -15.19 -11.53 13.16
N GLU A 148 -14.81 -11.72 11.90
CA GLU A 148 -13.54 -12.34 11.52
C GLU A 148 -12.34 -11.38 11.68
N GLN A 149 -11.25 -11.94 12.20
CA GLN A 149 -9.97 -11.25 12.18
C GLN A 149 -9.25 -11.51 10.84
N MET A 150 -8.76 -10.44 10.23
CA MET A 150 -8.02 -10.51 8.96
C MET A 150 -7.07 -9.33 8.82
N SER A 151 -6.31 -9.28 7.72
CA SER A 151 -5.50 -8.11 7.42
C SER A 151 -6.39 -6.87 7.23
N ILE A 152 -5.86 -5.69 7.56
CA ILE A 152 -6.58 -4.43 7.35
C ILE A 152 -6.96 -4.27 5.87
N TYR A 153 -6.07 -4.69 4.95
CA TYR A 153 -6.36 -4.67 3.52
C TYR A 153 -7.55 -5.56 3.14
N ASP A 154 -7.56 -6.83 3.60
CA ASP A 154 -8.64 -7.76 3.26
C ASP A 154 -9.99 -7.29 3.81
N ALA A 155 -10.00 -6.74 5.03
CA ALA A 155 -11.20 -6.14 5.61
C ALA A 155 -11.68 -4.92 4.81
N ALA A 156 -10.76 -4.05 4.40
CA ALA A 156 -11.08 -2.90 3.56
C ALA A 156 -11.72 -3.34 2.23
N MET A 157 -11.17 -4.37 1.60
CA MET A 157 -11.73 -4.90 0.34
C MET A 157 -13.12 -5.51 0.52
N LYS A 158 -13.39 -6.19 1.64
CA LYS A 158 -14.75 -6.65 1.98
C LYS A 158 -15.72 -5.48 2.12
N TYR A 159 -15.35 -4.44 2.87
CA TYR A 159 -16.21 -3.27 3.02
C TYR A 159 -16.46 -2.54 1.70
N ILE A 160 -15.45 -2.43 0.84
CA ILE A 160 -15.60 -1.84 -0.51
C ILE A 160 -16.59 -2.66 -1.35
N HIS A 161 -16.44 -3.98 -1.35
CA HIS A 161 -17.33 -4.89 -2.06
C HIS A 161 -18.78 -4.72 -1.59
N ASP A 162 -18.99 -4.55 -0.29
CA ASP A 162 -20.32 -4.41 0.32
C ASP A 162 -20.87 -2.96 0.25
N GLY A 163 -20.14 -2.05 -0.37
CA GLY A 163 -20.52 -0.63 -0.48
C GLY A 163 -20.54 0.11 0.87
N VAL A 164 -19.82 -0.39 1.87
CA VAL A 164 -19.79 0.18 3.22
C VAL A 164 -18.60 1.12 3.36
N PRO A 165 -18.81 2.41 3.63
CA PRO A 165 -17.71 3.34 3.87
C PRO A 165 -16.98 3.00 5.17
N THR A 166 -15.66 3.25 5.18
CA THR A 166 -14.83 2.98 6.34
C THR A 166 -14.17 4.23 6.89
N LYS A 167 -13.86 4.20 8.18
CA LYS A 167 -13.05 5.22 8.86
C LYS A 167 -11.90 4.59 9.62
N ILE A 168 -10.82 5.33 9.72
CA ILE A 168 -9.70 5.03 10.59
C ILE A 168 -9.60 6.15 11.61
N GLY A 169 -9.50 5.78 12.88
CA GLY A 169 -9.41 6.70 14.00
C GLY A 169 -8.08 6.57 14.74
N ARG A 170 -7.62 7.69 15.27
CA ARG A 170 -6.60 7.74 16.31
C ARG A 170 -7.30 8.10 17.62
N ALA A 171 -7.25 7.19 18.58
CA ALA A 171 -7.75 7.48 19.92
C ALA A 171 -6.68 8.27 20.70
N HIS A 172 -7.06 9.41 21.28
CA HIS A 172 -6.33 9.98 22.40
C HIS A 172 -6.77 9.21 23.64
N VAL A 173 -5.82 8.61 24.31
CA VAL A 173 -6.01 7.95 25.61
C VAL A 173 -5.47 8.90 26.68
#